data_0bb2011ff216fc1ea9db5f5b129fafb9
#
_entry.id   0bb2011ff216fc1ea9db5f5b129fafb9
#
_cell.length_a   1.000
_cell.length_b   1.000
_cell.length_c   1.000
_cell.angle_alpha   90.00
_cell.angle_beta   90.00
_cell.angle_gamma   90.00
#
_symmetry.space_group_name_H-M   'P 1'
#
loop_
_entity.id
_entity.type
_entity.pdbx_description
1 polymer ?
#
loop_
_entity_poly.entity_id
_entity_poly.type
_entity_poly.pdbx_seq_one_letter_code
_entity_poly.pdbx_strand_id
1 'polypeptide(L)'
;MLSKIKTCTTIGLKGEAVEVEADLAKTDQPAFIIVGLPDAAVQEAKERVKLAIKNSHLKFPRYKTIVNLAPADLKKQGPSFDLAIAVSILKTTGQLKNELNNSLFIGELALSGQTRHTNGILPIALFAKENNIPNLYIPEENADEAALINGPKIYPVKNLLQLVEHLQGQNPIQPLKNKLPVNKNPKEKSGLGLEYVYGQEQAKRALEIAAAGMHNLLMTGPPGSGKTLLAKNMVTILPEMDKEEILEITKIYSIAGLLPKNEQVISQRPFRSPHHTSSGAALVGGGKMPKPGEISLAHRGVLFLDELPEFPRLVLENLRQPLEDGVISISRAQGTLAFPAKFVLVASQNPCPCGYANDPEKKCTCTTAQIMKYNKKISGPLLDRIDLHIEVPRLDFQKIEEKQTGETSQKIKKRVKSAQEIQRQRFRGNNIKYNSEMSNEQILKYCQLDHKGMTLIKSAMEQLHMSARSYHRILKLAKTIADLENSSDIKSEHLAEALQFRQKQ
;
A
#
# COMPACT_ATOMS: atom_id res chain seq x y z
N MET A 1 -35.47 -2.48 -28.25
CA MET A 1 -35.45 -3.65 -27.30
C MET A 1 -34.46 -3.32 -26.24
N LEU A 2 -34.87 -3.22 -24.99
CA LEU A 2 -33.99 -2.87 -23.86
C LEU A 2 -32.95 -3.97 -23.63
N SER A 3 -31.65 -3.60 -23.59
CA SER A 3 -30.57 -4.50 -23.18
C SER A 3 -30.06 -4.10 -21.81
N LYS A 4 -29.59 -5.09 -21.05
CA LYS A 4 -28.97 -4.91 -19.74
C LYS A 4 -27.62 -5.64 -19.72
N ILE A 5 -26.57 -4.92 -19.38
CA ILE A 5 -25.19 -5.46 -19.30
C ILE A 5 -24.61 -5.07 -17.95
N LYS A 6 -24.02 -6.03 -17.26
CA LYS A 6 -23.36 -5.81 -15.98
C LYS A 6 -21.94 -5.29 -16.19
N THR A 7 -21.57 -4.28 -15.43
CA THR A 7 -20.22 -3.76 -15.30
C THR A 7 -19.94 -3.44 -13.84
N CYS A 8 -18.77 -2.94 -13.52
CA CYS A 8 -18.36 -2.61 -12.16
C CYS A 8 -17.51 -1.35 -12.16
N THR A 9 -17.64 -0.56 -11.10
CA THR A 9 -16.73 0.53 -10.78
C THR A 9 -16.06 0.30 -9.44
N THR A 10 -15.06 1.11 -9.11
CA THR A 10 -14.38 1.02 -7.81
C THR A 10 -14.70 2.22 -6.93
N ILE A 11 -15.06 1.96 -5.66
CA ILE A 11 -15.18 2.98 -4.62
C ILE A 11 -14.20 2.65 -3.50
N GLY A 12 -13.19 3.47 -3.31
CA GLY A 12 -12.08 3.12 -2.44
C GLY A 12 -11.42 1.83 -2.91
N LEU A 13 -11.39 0.81 -2.06
CA LEU A 13 -10.81 -0.51 -2.36
C LEU A 13 -11.85 -1.58 -2.74
N LYS A 14 -13.11 -1.23 -2.93
CA LYS A 14 -14.19 -2.17 -3.24
C LYS A 14 -14.72 -1.98 -4.64
N GLY A 15 -15.15 -3.07 -5.27
CA GLY A 15 -15.95 -3.05 -6.49
C GLY A 15 -17.42 -2.79 -6.15
N GLU A 16 -18.09 -2.01 -7.00
CA GLU A 16 -19.53 -1.72 -6.91
C GLU A 16 -20.20 -2.00 -8.24
N ALA A 17 -21.34 -2.69 -8.18
CA ALA A 17 -22.08 -3.05 -9.39
C ALA A 17 -22.63 -1.83 -10.11
N VAL A 18 -22.52 -1.85 -11.43
CA VAL A 18 -23.19 -0.90 -12.32
C VAL A 18 -23.88 -1.70 -13.43
N GLU A 19 -25.14 -1.37 -13.71
CA GLU A 19 -25.89 -1.93 -14.84
C GLU A 19 -25.94 -0.92 -15.97
N VAL A 20 -25.53 -1.32 -17.14
CA VAL A 20 -25.61 -0.51 -18.37
C VAL A 20 -26.87 -0.95 -19.12
N GLU A 21 -27.85 -0.06 -19.18
CA GLU A 21 -29.10 -0.27 -19.91
C GLU A 21 -29.04 0.53 -21.22
N ALA A 22 -29.29 -0.10 -22.35
CA ALA A 22 -29.39 0.61 -23.62
C ALA A 22 -30.75 0.35 -24.30
N ASP A 23 -31.32 1.42 -24.86
CA ASP A 23 -32.55 1.35 -25.66
C ASP A 23 -32.48 2.27 -26.88
N LEU A 24 -33.26 1.91 -27.87
CA LEU A 24 -33.36 2.62 -29.15
C LEU A 24 -34.76 3.23 -29.31
N ALA A 25 -34.82 4.56 -29.33
CA ALA A 25 -36.05 5.29 -29.65
C ALA A 25 -36.09 5.59 -31.14
N LYS A 26 -37.17 5.17 -31.83
CA LYS A 26 -37.39 5.48 -33.23
C LYS A 26 -37.79 6.96 -33.35
N THR A 27 -36.82 7.81 -33.62
CA THR A 27 -37.00 9.25 -33.87
C THR A 27 -36.23 9.62 -35.11
N ASP A 28 -36.70 10.66 -35.81
CA ASP A 28 -36.11 11.13 -37.07
C ASP A 28 -34.72 11.78 -36.87
N GLN A 29 -34.39 12.16 -35.63
CA GLN A 29 -33.08 12.72 -35.29
C GLN A 29 -32.19 11.71 -34.55
N PRO A 30 -31.09 11.25 -35.18
CA PRO A 30 -30.12 10.38 -34.50
C PRO A 30 -29.41 11.13 -33.38
N ALA A 31 -29.44 10.59 -32.17
CA ALA A 31 -28.75 11.14 -31.01
C ALA A 31 -28.15 10.01 -30.18
N PHE A 32 -27.04 10.29 -29.51
CA PHE A 32 -26.46 9.35 -28.51
C PHE A 32 -26.38 10.05 -27.16
N ILE A 33 -27.13 9.55 -26.18
CA ILE A 33 -27.31 10.17 -24.85
C ILE A 33 -26.89 9.15 -23.78
N ILE A 34 -26.04 9.58 -22.85
CA ILE A 34 -25.67 8.79 -21.65
C ILE A 34 -26.23 9.51 -20.42
N VAL A 35 -26.98 8.79 -19.59
CA VAL A 35 -27.60 9.25 -18.34
C VAL A 35 -27.13 8.41 -17.16
N GLY A 36 -27.41 8.80 -15.91
CA GLY A 36 -27.02 8.09 -14.69
C GLY A 36 -25.78 8.68 -14.02
N LEU A 37 -25.70 10.00 -13.87
CA LEU A 37 -24.60 10.75 -13.25
C LEU A 37 -23.20 10.47 -13.84
N PRO A 38 -23.05 10.50 -15.18
CA PRO A 38 -21.73 10.33 -15.79
C PRO A 38 -20.84 11.55 -15.53
N ASP A 39 -19.55 11.33 -15.33
CA ASP A 39 -18.54 12.41 -15.32
C ASP A 39 -18.18 12.85 -16.76
N ALA A 40 -17.27 13.82 -16.90
CA ALA A 40 -16.84 14.30 -18.22
C ALA A 40 -16.22 13.17 -19.06
N ALA A 41 -15.44 12.28 -18.47
CA ALA A 41 -14.78 11.18 -19.18
C ALA A 41 -15.80 10.15 -19.70
N VAL A 42 -16.87 9.87 -18.94
CA VAL A 42 -17.99 9.03 -19.38
C VAL A 42 -18.83 9.75 -20.44
N GLN A 43 -18.98 11.08 -20.38
CA GLN A 43 -19.64 11.83 -21.45
C GLN A 43 -18.85 11.78 -22.77
N GLU A 44 -17.53 11.83 -22.73
CA GLU A 44 -16.64 11.66 -23.89
C GLU A 44 -16.71 10.23 -24.47
N ALA A 45 -17.13 9.24 -23.70
CA ALA A 45 -17.29 7.86 -24.17
C ALA A 45 -18.26 7.78 -25.38
N LYS A 46 -19.17 8.73 -25.55
CA LYS A 46 -20.08 8.78 -26.71
C LYS A 46 -19.32 8.70 -28.03
N GLU A 47 -18.34 9.57 -28.22
CA GLU A 47 -17.57 9.61 -29.47
C GLU A 47 -16.63 8.42 -29.59
N ARG A 48 -15.97 8.02 -28.47
CA ARG A 48 -15.06 6.85 -28.46
C ARG A 48 -15.81 5.58 -28.84
N VAL A 49 -16.92 5.27 -28.17
CA VAL A 49 -17.71 4.04 -28.40
C VAL A 49 -18.30 4.03 -29.80
N LYS A 50 -18.86 5.17 -30.28
CA LYS A 50 -19.41 5.28 -31.60
C LYS A 50 -18.37 4.99 -32.69
N LEU A 51 -17.19 5.57 -32.58
CA LEU A 51 -16.10 5.37 -33.53
C LEU A 51 -15.48 3.96 -33.40
N ALA A 52 -15.30 3.45 -32.17
CA ALA A 52 -14.81 2.09 -31.92
C ALA A 52 -15.74 1.04 -32.60
N ILE A 53 -17.06 1.16 -32.46
CA ILE A 53 -18.01 0.26 -33.12
C ILE A 53 -17.87 0.34 -34.65
N LYS A 54 -17.82 1.56 -35.25
CA LYS A 54 -17.66 1.71 -36.67
C LYS A 54 -16.33 1.19 -37.20
N ASN A 55 -15.23 1.49 -36.52
CA ASN A 55 -13.89 1.05 -36.93
C ASN A 55 -13.63 -0.43 -36.68
N SER A 56 -14.50 -1.08 -35.89
CA SER A 56 -14.54 -2.54 -35.74
C SER A 56 -15.44 -3.22 -36.82
N HIS A 57 -15.83 -2.51 -37.88
CA HIS A 57 -16.72 -2.99 -38.95
C HIS A 57 -18.09 -3.43 -38.44
N LEU A 58 -18.55 -2.89 -37.30
CA LEU A 58 -19.86 -3.13 -36.71
C LEU A 58 -20.81 -1.96 -37.00
N LYS A 59 -22.12 -2.21 -36.92
CA LYS A 59 -23.13 -1.19 -37.23
C LYS A 59 -23.53 -0.39 -35.99
N PHE A 60 -23.25 0.90 -35.98
CA PHE A 60 -23.83 1.82 -35.01
C PHE A 60 -25.26 2.22 -35.41
N PRO A 61 -26.25 2.21 -34.49
CA PRO A 61 -27.63 2.50 -34.80
C PRO A 61 -27.84 3.92 -35.34
N ARG A 62 -28.77 4.05 -36.29
CA ARG A 62 -29.18 5.36 -36.87
C ARG A 62 -30.30 6.03 -36.07
N TYR A 63 -30.81 5.37 -35.01
CA TYR A 63 -31.87 5.86 -34.14
C TYR A 63 -31.29 6.59 -32.93
N LYS A 64 -32.15 7.30 -32.21
CA LYS A 64 -31.77 7.89 -30.92
C LYS A 64 -31.43 6.77 -29.94
N THR A 65 -30.17 6.69 -29.55
CA THR A 65 -29.63 5.69 -28.61
C THR A 65 -29.52 6.31 -27.22
N ILE A 66 -30.19 5.73 -26.24
CA ILE A 66 -30.14 6.17 -24.86
C ILE A 66 -29.43 5.04 -24.04
N VAL A 67 -28.40 5.41 -23.32
CA VAL A 67 -27.69 4.51 -22.40
C VAL A 67 -27.82 5.07 -20.98
N ASN A 68 -28.35 4.25 -20.07
CA ASN A 68 -28.47 4.57 -18.66
C ASN A 68 -27.46 3.75 -17.87
N LEU A 69 -26.73 4.41 -16.96
CA LEU A 69 -25.81 3.76 -16.02
C LEU A 69 -26.44 3.73 -14.63
N ALA A 70 -27.03 2.61 -14.26
CA ALA A 70 -27.69 2.40 -12.98
C ALA A 70 -26.75 1.82 -11.91
N PRO A 71 -26.92 2.12 -10.60
CA PRO A 71 -27.94 3.01 -10.01
C PRO A 71 -27.58 4.49 -10.12
N ALA A 72 -28.59 5.38 -10.05
CA ALA A 72 -28.41 6.82 -10.29
C ALA A 72 -27.69 7.56 -9.13
N ASP A 73 -27.68 7.03 -7.92
CA ASP A 73 -27.01 7.60 -6.74
C ASP A 73 -25.49 7.40 -6.76
N LEU A 74 -25.00 6.43 -7.53
CA LEU A 74 -23.58 6.14 -7.70
C LEU A 74 -22.99 7.00 -8.82
N LYS A 75 -21.99 7.82 -8.52
CA LYS A 75 -21.26 8.61 -9.52
C LYS A 75 -20.33 7.72 -10.35
N LYS A 76 -20.55 7.66 -11.66
CA LYS A 76 -19.74 6.88 -12.60
C LYS A 76 -18.60 7.75 -13.12
N GLN A 77 -17.38 7.22 -13.04
CA GLN A 77 -16.18 7.99 -13.38
C GLN A 77 -15.19 7.15 -14.18
N GLY A 78 -14.51 7.83 -15.11
CA GLY A 78 -13.49 7.24 -15.95
C GLY A 78 -14.03 6.44 -17.15
N PRO A 79 -13.13 6.03 -18.05
CA PRO A 79 -13.48 5.42 -19.33
C PRO A 79 -13.73 3.90 -19.25
N SER A 80 -13.70 3.29 -18.08
CA SER A 80 -13.81 1.82 -17.90
C SER A 80 -15.14 1.22 -18.35
N PHE A 81 -16.15 2.05 -18.59
CA PHE A 81 -17.49 1.65 -19.01
C PHE A 81 -17.63 1.49 -20.53
N ASP A 82 -16.66 1.94 -21.33
CA ASP A 82 -16.77 1.99 -22.80
C ASP A 82 -17.10 0.60 -23.38
N LEU A 83 -16.44 -0.45 -22.90
CA LEU A 83 -16.65 -1.82 -23.38
C LEU A 83 -18.08 -2.30 -23.08
N ALA A 84 -18.59 -2.06 -21.86
CA ALA A 84 -19.94 -2.43 -21.45
C ALA A 84 -21.01 -1.65 -22.23
N ILE A 85 -20.78 -0.36 -22.48
CA ILE A 85 -21.66 0.50 -23.29
C ILE A 85 -21.70 -0.03 -24.74
N ALA A 86 -20.54 -0.36 -25.35
CA ALA A 86 -20.48 -0.91 -26.68
C ALA A 86 -21.26 -2.22 -26.80
N VAL A 87 -21.01 -3.17 -25.89
CA VAL A 87 -21.71 -4.46 -25.84
C VAL A 87 -23.22 -4.27 -25.66
N SER A 88 -23.65 -3.35 -24.81
CA SER A 88 -25.06 -3.04 -24.59
C SER A 88 -25.74 -2.53 -25.85
N ILE A 89 -25.10 -1.60 -26.60
CA ILE A 89 -25.59 -1.09 -27.87
C ILE A 89 -25.67 -2.20 -28.93
N LEU A 90 -24.64 -3.05 -29.04
CA LEU A 90 -24.62 -4.15 -30.01
C LEU A 90 -25.68 -5.20 -29.70
N LYS A 91 -25.99 -5.45 -28.42
CA LYS A 91 -27.08 -6.33 -28.00
C LYS A 91 -28.45 -5.73 -28.37
N THR A 92 -28.67 -4.44 -28.09
CA THR A 92 -29.93 -3.73 -28.43
C THR A 92 -30.19 -3.69 -29.91
N THR A 93 -29.15 -3.63 -30.76
CA THR A 93 -29.28 -3.66 -32.25
C THR A 93 -29.40 -5.07 -32.81
N GLY A 94 -29.43 -6.12 -31.97
CA GLY A 94 -29.53 -7.51 -32.42
C GLY A 94 -28.28 -8.10 -33.03
N GLN A 95 -27.14 -7.39 -32.98
CA GLN A 95 -25.84 -7.90 -33.45
C GLN A 95 -25.26 -8.94 -32.49
N LEU A 96 -25.65 -8.90 -31.22
CA LEU A 96 -25.37 -9.92 -30.22
C LEU A 96 -26.70 -10.51 -29.72
N LYS A 97 -26.87 -11.83 -29.89
CA LYS A 97 -28.11 -12.54 -29.56
C LYS A 97 -28.05 -13.26 -28.23
N ASN A 98 -26.83 -13.55 -27.72
CA ASN A 98 -26.61 -14.40 -26.53
C ASN A 98 -27.02 -13.68 -25.25
N GLU A 99 -27.42 -14.43 -24.23
CA GLU A 99 -27.62 -13.92 -22.90
C GLU A 99 -26.26 -13.71 -22.20
N LEU A 100 -26.05 -12.49 -21.66
CA LEU A 100 -24.78 -12.07 -21.05
C LEU A 100 -24.91 -11.79 -19.55
N ASN A 101 -25.97 -12.32 -18.92
CA ASN A 101 -26.35 -12.03 -17.54
C ASN A 101 -25.29 -12.42 -16.50
N ASN A 102 -24.46 -13.42 -16.83
CA ASN A 102 -23.42 -13.96 -15.95
C ASN A 102 -22.02 -13.45 -16.32
N SER A 103 -21.95 -12.24 -16.87
CA SER A 103 -20.70 -11.66 -17.37
C SER A 103 -20.53 -10.23 -16.93
N LEU A 104 -19.30 -9.83 -16.61
CA LEU A 104 -18.87 -8.45 -16.40
C LEU A 104 -17.99 -7.99 -17.57
N PHE A 105 -18.22 -6.77 -18.04
CA PHE A 105 -17.47 -6.15 -19.13
C PHE A 105 -16.82 -4.86 -18.62
N ILE A 106 -15.51 -4.79 -18.64
CA ILE A 106 -14.72 -3.65 -18.14
C ILE A 106 -13.65 -3.32 -19.20
N GLY A 107 -13.52 -2.06 -19.55
CA GLY A 107 -12.43 -1.61 -20.41
C GLY A 107 -12.71 -0.27 -21.09
N GLU A 108 -11.66 0.50 -21.28
CA GLU A 108 -11.64 1.67 -22.15
C GLU A 108 -11.46 1.20 -23.59
N LEU A 109 -12.14 1.87 -24.53
CA LEU A 109 -11.98 1.65 -25.94
C LEU A 109 -11.18 2.79 -26.60
N ALA A 110 -10.18 2.44 -27.37
CA ALA A 110 -9.59 3.36 -28.34
C ALA A 110 -10.53 3.57 -29.53
N LEU A 111 -10.37 4.65 -30.28
CA LEU A 111 -11.15 4.94 -31.48
C LEU A 111 -11.05 3.83 -32.54
N SER A 112 -9.93 3.07 -32.54
CA SER A 112 -9.71 1.89 -33.40
C SER A 112 -10.49 0.65 -32.98
N GLY A 113 -11.16 0.67 -31.80
CA GLY A 113 -11.79 -0.49 -31.21
C GLY A 113 -10.86 -1.35 -30.34
N GLN A 114 -9.57 -1.02 -30.21
CA GLN A 114 -8.68 -1.69 -29.28
C GLN A 114 -9.05 -1.36 -27.84
N THR A 115 -8.87 -2.33 -26.93
CA THR A 115 -9.00 -2.09 -25.48
C THR A 115 -7.74 -1.48 -24.92
N ARG A 116 -7.86 -0.68 -23.88
CA ARG A 116 -6.75 -0.04 -23.17
C ARG A 116 -6.74 -0.43 -21.70
N HIS A 117 -5.55 -0.37 -21.08
CA HIS A 117 -5.35 -0.60 -19.66
C HIS A 117 -6.36 0.21 -18.80
N THR A 118 -6.92 -0.44 -17.80
CA THR A 118 -7.87 0.15 -16.87
C THR A 118 -7.39 -0.06 -15.43
N ASN A 119 -7.43 0.99 -14.60
CA ASN A 119 -7.05 0.91 -13.20
C ASN A 119 -8.14 0.23 -12.36
N GLY A 120 -7.74 -0.46 -11.28
CA GLY A 120 -8.68 -1.04 -10.32
C GLY A 120 -9.30 -2.38 -10.75
N ILE A 121 -8.63 -3.12 -11.61
CA ILE A 121 -9.14 -4.44 -12.09
C ILE A 121 -9.10 -5.50 -10.98
N LEU A 122 -8.10 -5.48 -10.09
CA LEU A 122 -8.03 -6.45 -9.00
C LEU A 122 -9.24 -6.37 -8.04
N PRO A 123 -9.66 -5.19 -7.52
CA PRO A 123 -10.92 -5.04 -6.79
C PRO A 123 -12.15 -5.52 -7.55
N ILE A 124 -12.21 -5.30 -8.87
CA ILE A 124 -13.31 -5.75 -9.73
C ILE A 124 -13.32 -7.28 -9.85
N ALA A 125 -12.16 -7.93 -9.99
CA ALA A 125 -12.05 -9.39 -10.01
C ALA A 125 -12.46 -10.01 -8.66
N LEU A 126 -12.12 -9.36 -7.54
CA LEU A 126 -12.60 -9.74 -6.20
C LEU A 126 -14.12 -9.62 -6.10
N PHE A 127 -14.69 -8.50 -6.57
CA PHE A 127 -16.14 -8.30 -6.62
C PHE A 127 -16.84 -9.41 -7.45
N ALA A 128 -16.27 -9.77 -8.62
CA ALA A 128 -16.81 -10.83 -9.45
C ALA A 128 -16.82 -12.17 -8.71
N LYS A 129 -15.77 -12.49 -7.96
CA LYS A 129 -15.68 -13.69 -7.12
C LYS A 129 -16.75 -13.68 -5.99
N GLU A 130 -16.83 -12.60 -5.23
CA GLU A 130 -17.76 -12.45 -4.10
C GLU A 130 -19.22 -12.55 -4.53
N ASN A 131 -19.54 -12.06 -5.73
CA ASN A 131 -20.89 -12.09 -6.30
C ASN A 131 -21.15 -13.31 -7.22
N ASN A 132 -20.25 -14.30 -7.23
CA ASN A 132 -20.39 -15.51 -8.05
C ASN A 132 -20.61 -15.23 -9.54
N ILE A 133 -19.94 -14.21 -10.10
CA ILE A 133 -20.00 -13.88 -11.52
C ILE A 133 -18.91 -14.68 -12.25
N PRO A 134 -19.28 -15.67 -13.10
CA PRO A 134 -18.32 -16.60 -13.63
C PRO A 134 -17.43 -16.05 -14.74
N ASN A 135 -17.85 -15.01 -15.47
CA ASN A 135 -17.12 -14.52 -16.64
C ASN A 135 -16.74 -13.05 -16.48
N LEU A 136 -15.46 -12.74 -16.65
CA LEU A 136 -14.91 -11.38 -16.56
C LEU A 136 -14.14 -11.05 -17.84
N TYR A 137 -14.66 -10.12 -18.64
CA TYR A 137 -14.08 -9.61 -19.88
C TYR A 137 -13.36 -8.29 -19.58
N ILE A 138 -12.05 -8.26 -19.76
CA ILE A 138 -11.17 -7.15 -19.42
C ILE A 138 -10.10 -6.93 -20.50
N PRO A 139 -9.46 -5.75 -20.56
CA PRO A 139 -8.33 -5.54 -21.44
C PRO A 139 -7.22 -6.57 -21.23
N GLU A 140 -6.60 -7.03 -22.33
CA GLU A 140 -5.50 -8.00 -22.26
C GLU A 140 -4.36 -7.53 -21.36
N GLU A 141 -4.07 -6.22 -21.34
CA GLU A 141 -3.05 -5.63 -20.49
C GLU A 141 -3.32 -5.81 -18.97
N ASN A 142 -4.56 -6.03 -18.56
CA ASN A 142 -4.97 -6.25 -17.17
C ASN A 142 -5.15 -7.71 -16.79
N ALA A 143 -5.00 -8.63 -17.73
CA ALA A 143 -5.39 -10.01 -17.53
C ALA A 143 -4.57 -10.72 -16.43
N ASP A 144 -3.27 -10.46 -16.34
CA ASP A 144 -2.40 -11.04 -15.31
C ASP A 144 -2.74 -10.52 -13.90
N GLU A 145 -3.17 -9.26 -13.77
CA GLU A 145 -3.66 -8.68 -12.51
C GLU A 145 -4.91 -9.40 -12.01
N ALA A 146 -5.90 -9.59 -12.89
CA ALA A 146 -7.14 -10.27 -12.56
C ALA A 146 -6.95 -11.77 -12.27
N ALA A 147 -5.98 -12.40 -12.93
CA ALA A 147 -5.68 -13.83 -12.77
C ALA A 147 -5.12 -14.20 -11.39
N LEU A 148 -4.79 -13.22 -10.54
CA LEU A 148 -4.47 -13.45 -9.12
C LEU A 148 -5.68 -13.96 -8.32
N ILE A 149 -6.89 -13.71 -8.80
CA ILE A 149 -8.13 -14.08 -8.12
C ILE A 149 -8.66 -15.40 -8.69
N ASN A 150 -8.72 -16.40 -7.82
CA ASN A 150 -9.36 -17.67 -8.15
C ASN A 150 -10.88 -17.53 -8.09
N GLY A 151 -11.59 -17.95 -9.12
CA GLY A 151 -13.05 -17.99 -9.19
C GLY A 151 -13.56 -17.64 -10.57
N PRO A 152 -13.61 -16.36 -10.97
CA PRO A 152 -14.08 -15.99 -12.30
C PRO A 152 -13.12 -16.43 -13.40
N LYS A 153 -13.67 -16.81 -14.57
CA LYS A 153 -12.91 -17.03 -15.80
C LYS A 153 -12.55 -15.67 -16.39
N ILE A 154 -11.26 -15.41 -16.54
CA ILE A 154 -10.73 -14.15 -17.04
C ILE A 154 -10.54 -14.25 -18.56
N TYR A 155 -11.25 -13.43 -19.31
CA TYR A 155 -11.18 -13.35 -20.77
C TYR A 155 -10.40 -12.11 -21.18
N PRO A 156 -9.14 -12.22 -21.66
CA PRO A 156 -8.35 -11.10 -22.14
C PRO A 156 -8.85 -10.63 -23.50
N VAL A 157 -9.38 -9.42 -23.55
CA VAL A 157 -9.93 -8.79 -24.75
C VAL A 157 -8.90 -7.85 -25.35
N LYS A 158 -8.54 -8.03 -26.62
CA LYS A 158 -7.63 -7.14 -27.38
C LYS A 158 -8.38 -5.98 -28.03
N ASN A 159 -9.53 -6.29 -28.59
CA ASN A 159 -10.36 -5.31 -29.29
C ASN A 159 -11.83 -5.73 -29.31
N LEU A 160 -12.70 -4.79 -29.67
CA LEU A 160 -14.14 -4.98 -29.69
C LEU A 160 -14.58 -6.04 -30.69
N LEU A 161 -13.95 -6.13 -31.88
CA LEU A 161 -14.30 -7.13 -32.90
C LEU A 161 -14.07 -8.54 -32.39
N GLN A 162 -12.88 -8.81 -31.81
CA GLN A 162 -12.55 -10.11 -31.21
C GLN A 162 -13.57 -10.52 -30.14
N LEU A 163 -13.97 -9.56 -29.28
CA LEU A 163 -15.00 -9.82 -28.27
C LEU A 163 -16.33 -10.21 -28.88
N VAL A 164 -16.76 -9.50 -29.94
CA VAL A 164 -18.02 -9.81 -30.63
C VAL A 164 -17.97 -11.19 -31.28
N GLU A 165 -16.91 -11.53 -32.00
CA GLU A 165 -16.70 -12.85 -32.59
C GLU A 165 -16.72 -13.97 -31.54
N HIS A 166 -16.08 -13.75 -30.38
CA HIS A 166 -16.12 -14.68 -29.25
C HIS A 166 -17.56 -14.86 -28.73
N LEU A 167 -18.27 -13.76 -28.50
CA LEU A 167 -19.65 -13.81 -27.98
C LEU A 167 -20.64 -14.41 -28.99
N GLN A 168 -20.33 -14.37 -30.28
CA GLN A 168 -21.09 -15.05 -31.36
C GLN A 168 -20.68 -16.51 -31.55
N GLY A 169 -19.63 -16.99 -30.85
CA GLY A 169 -19.12 -18.35 -30.96
C GLY A 169 -18.24 -18.62 -32.19
N GLN A 170 -17.84 -17.58 -32.94
CA GLN A 170 -17.04 -17.69 -34.16
C GLN A 170 -15.54 -17.88 -33.89
N ASN A 171 -15.00 -17.07 -32.94
CA ASN A 171 -13.59 -17.04 -32.58
C ASN A 171 -13.45 -17.01 -31.05
N PRO A 172 -13.39 -18.17 -30.35
CA PRO A 172 -13.43 -18.19 -28.89
C PRO A 172 -12.14 -17.69 -28.27
N ILE A 173 -12.24 -16.69 -27.39
CA ILE A 173 -11.14 -16.25 -26.52
C ILE A 173 -10.92 -17.33 -25.46
N GLN A 174 -9.70 -17.81 -25.33
CA GLN A 174 -9.36 -18.77 -24.28
C GLN A 174 -9.25 -18.02 -22.93
N PRO A 175 -9.94 -18.51 -21.88
CA PRO A 175 -9.82 -17.90 -20.57
C PRO A 175 -8.40 -18.09 -20.03
N LEU A 176 -7.85 -17.06 -19.41
CA LEU A 176 -6.54 -17.13 -18.80
C LEU A 176 -6.58 -18.09 -17.60
N LYS A 177 -5.62 -19.02 -17.55
CA LYS A 177 -5.45 -19.87 -16.37
C LYS A 177 -4.96 -19.02 -15.21
N ASN A 178 -5.52 -19.25 -14.02
CA ASN A 178 -5.10 -18.56 -12.81
C ASN A 178 -3.59 -18.73 -12.62
N LYS A 179 -2.91 -17.60 -12.52
CA LYS A 179 -1.48 -17.54 -12.20
C LYS A 179 -1.36 -17.20 -10.73
N LEU A 180 -0.89 -18.15 -9.93
CA LEU A 180 -0.42 -17.81 -8.59
C LEU A 180 0.75 -16.82 -8.75
N PRO A 181 0.84 -15.78 -7.91
CA PRO A 181 2.00 -14.89 -7.92
C PRO A 181 3.23 -15.75 -7.61
N VAL A 182 3.98 -16.09 -8.64
CA VAL A 182 5.28 -16.71 -8.46
C VAL A 182 6.18 -15.59 -7.98
N ASN A 183 6.74 -15.74 -6.78
CA ASN A 183 7.88 -14.96 -6.36
C ASN A 183 8.99 -15.17 -7.38
N LYS A 184 9.02 -14.36 -8.42
CA LYS A 184 10.24 -14.22 -9.21
C LYS A 184 11.24 -13.65 -8.22
N ASN A 185 12.30 -14.42 -7.94
CA ASN A 185 13.40 -13.96 -7.10
C ASN A 185 13.66 -12.50 -7.43
N PRO A 186 13.50 -11.60 -6.44
CA PRO A 186 13.74 -10.20 -6.70
C PRO A 186 15.16 -10.13 -7.25
N LYS A 187 15.33 -9.52 -8.42
CA LYS A 187 16.68 -9.14 -8.86
C LYS A 187 17.23 -8.29 -7.71
N GLU A 188 18.20 -8.82 -6.99
CA GLU A 188 18.89 -8.09 -5.94
C GLU A 188 19.30 -6.77 -6.57
N LYS A 189 18.77 -5.67 -6.05
CA LYS A 189 19.20 -4.36 -6.51
C LYS A 189 20.64 -4.25 -6.12
N SER A 190 21.54 -4.34 -7.10
CA SER A 190 22.97 -4.23 -6.90
C SER A 190 23.27 -2.96 -6.08
N GLY A 191 24.02 -3.12 -4.98
CA GLY A 191 24.43 -2.03 -4.11
C GLY A 191 23.57 -1.77 -2.88
N LEU A 192 22.51 -2.56 -2.63
CA LEU A 192 21.76 -2.55 -1.36
C LEU A 192 22.11 -3.79 -0.55
N GLY A 193 22.52 -3.58 0.71
CA GLY A 193 22.83 -4.63 1.67
C GLY A 193 23.47 -4.02 2.91
N LEU A 194 23.14 -4.53 4.11
CA LEU A 194 23.72 -4.07 5.37
C LEU A 194 25.22 -4.39 5.47
N GLU A 195 25.69 -5.35 4.68
CA GLU A 195 27.12 -5.65 4.50
C GLU A 195 27.92 -4.48 3.91
N TYR A 196 27.26 -3.58 3.16
CA TYR A 196 27.88 -2.38 2.59
C TYR A 196 27.76 -1.15 3.51
N VAL A 197 27.14 -1.29 4.68
CA VAL A 197 27.10 -0.26 5.72
C VAL A 197 28.24 -0.54 6.70
N TYR A 198 29.28 0.28 6.67
CA TYR A 198 30.43 0.12 7.58
C TYR A 198 30.09 0.63 8.97
N GLY A 199 30.54 -0.06 10.01
CA GLY A 199 30.23 0.28 11.40
C GLY A 199 28.73 0.33 11.69
N GLN A 200 28.29 1.28 12.53
CA GLN A 200 26.88 1.53 12.87
C GLN A 200 26.14 0.31 13.44
N GLU A 201 26.84 -0.52 14.26
CA GLU A 201 26.30 -1.80 14.74
C GLU A 201 25.00 -1.61 15.56
N GLN A 202 24.92 -0.55 16.36
CA GLN A 202 23.69 -0.22 17.10
C GLN A 202 22.53 0.11 16.17
N ALA A 203 22.79 0.82 15.06
CA ALA A 203 21.76 1.15 14.06
C ALA A 203 21.32 -0.10 13.29
N LYS A 204 22.25 -0.99 12.93
CA LYS A 204 21.93 -2.27 12.27
C LYS A 204 21.07 -3.15 13.19
N ARG A 205 21.42 -3.23 14.50
CA ARG A 205 20.64 -3.97 15.48
C ARG A 205 19.24 -3.39 15.67
N ALA A 206 19.11 -2.07 15.71
CA ALA A 206 17.81 -1.41 15.78
C ALA A 206 16.95 -1.70 14.53
N LEU A 207 17.56 -1.72 13.34
CA LEU A 207 16.86 -2.11 12.11
C LEU A 207 16.40 -3.57 12.13
N GLU A 208 17.22 -4.48 12.66
CA GLU A 208 16.88 -5.89 12.84
C GLU A 208 15.66 -6.06 13.77
N ILE A 209 15.67 -5.37 14.94
CA ILE A 209 14.55 -5.39 15.89
C ILE A 209 13.30 -4.76 15.25
N ALA A 210 13.45 -3.60 14.56
CA ALA A 210 12.37 -2.94 13.86
C ALA A 210 11.75 -3.84 12.79
N ALA A 211 12.57 -4.56 12.02
CA ALA A 211 12.11 -5.50 11.00
C ALA A 211 11.42 -6.73 11.60
N ALA A 212 11.94 -7.27 12.72
CA ALA A 212 11.39 -8.46 13.36
C ALA A 212 10.00 -8.23 13.95
N GLY A 213 9.80 -7.10 14.64
CA GLY A 213 8.54 -6.78 15.30
C GLY A 213 7.67 -5.78 14.56
N MET A 214 8.08 -5.28 13.40
CA MET A 214 7.45 -4.18 12.65
C MET A 214 7.33 -2.91 13.52
N HIS A 215 8.41 -2.57 14.26
CA HIS A 215 8.48 -1.41 15.14
C HIS A 215 8.91 -0.15 14.41
N ASN A 216 8.38 1.00 14.82
CA ASN A 216 8.74 2.31 14.28
C ASN A 216 10.10 2.77 14.82
N LEU A 217 10.91 3.40 13.96
CA LEU A 217 12.28 3.80 14.25
C LEU A 217 12.53 5.27 13.93
N LEU A 218 13.17 6.00 14.86
CA LEU A 218 13.71 7.34 14.66
C LEU A 218 15.23 7.33 14.77
N MET A 219 15.89 7.79 13.73
CA MET A 219 17.35 7.95 13.66
C MET A 219 17.72 9.43 13.81
N THR A 220 18.50 9.77 14.83
CA THR A 220 19.04 11.11 15.04
C THR A 220 20.54 11.13 14.77
N GLY A 221 21.03 12.06 13.97
CA GLY A 221 22.48 12.16 13.71
C GLY A 221 22.82 13.29 12.75
N PRO A 222 24.11 13.65 12.62
CA PRO A 222 24.58 14.73 11.76
C PRO A 222 24.30 14.42 10.28
N PRO A 223 24.32 15.45 9.41
CA PRO A 223 24.27 15.25 7.97
C PRO A 223 25.41 14.35 7.49
N GLY A 224 25.12 13.45 6.55
CA GLY A 224 26.11 12.51 6.01
C GLY A 224 26.44 11.29 6.88
N SER A 225 25.74 11.07 8.01
CA SER A 225 25.95 9.89 8.87
C SER A 225 25.38 8.56 8.32
N GLY A 226 24.76 8.56 7.12
CA GLY A 226 24.28 7.34 6.46
C GLY A 226 22.83 6.95 6.80
N LYS A 227 22.03 7.81 7.46
CA LYS A 227 20.64 7.55 7.85
C LYS A 227 19.75 7.07 6.71
N THR A 228 19.82 7.75 5.56
CA THR A 228 19.05 7.41 4.35
C THR A 228 19.47 6.05 3.78
N LEU A 229 20.77 5.72 3.83
CA LEU A 229 21.27 4.42 3.38
C LEU A 229 20.77 3.29 4.30
N LEU A 230 20.85 3.48 5.62
CA LEU A 230 20.31 2.56 6.62
C LEU A 230 18.82 2.29 6.39
N ALA A 231 18.02 3.36 6.21
CA ALA A 231 16.59 3.23 5.94
C ALA A 231 16.27 2.43 4.67
N LYS A 232 16.99 2.69 3.56
CA LYS A 232 16.83 1.94 2.31
C LYS A 232 17.17 0.47 2.46
N ASN A 233 18.18 0.16 3.28
CA ASN A 233 18.59 -1.22 3.52
C ASN A 233 17.62 -2.01 4.39
N MET A 234 16.69 -1.37 5.10
CA MET A 234 15.68 -2.09 5.89
C MET A 234 14.85 -3.06 5.05
N VAL A 235 14.53 -2.71 3.80
CA VAL A 235 13.75 -3.59 2.92
C VAL A 235 14.48 -4.90 2.60
N THR A 236 15.82 -4.90 2.61
CA THR A 236 16.63 -6.09 2.31
C THR A 236 16.55 -7.16 3.40
N ILE A 237 16.24 -6.77 4.64
CA ILE A 237 16.12 -7.66 5.80
C ILE A 237 14.67 -8.03 6.14
N LEU A 238 13.68 -7.36 5.54
CA LEU A 238 12.28 -7.73 5.71
C LEU A 238 11.99 -9.07 5.01
N PRO A 239 11.25 -9.98 5.66
CA PRO A 239 10.82 -11.24 5.03
C PRO A 239 9.90 -11.00 3.83
N GLU A 240 9.84 -12.02 2.99
CA GLU A 240 8.94 -12.05 1.83
C GLU A 240 7.48 -11.94 2.29
N MET A 241 6.67 -11.36 1.42
CA MET A 241 5.23 -11.22 1.67
C MET A 241 4.50 -12.55 1.43
N ASP A 242 3.50 -12.81 2.24
CA ASP A 242 2.56 -13.89 1.97
C ASP A 242 1.55 -13.49 0.87
N LYS A 243 0.74 -14.46 0.40
CA LYS A 243 -0.23 -14.23 -0.68
C LYS A 243 -1.25 -13.16 -0.34
N GLU A 244 -1.68 -13.09 0.92
CA GLU A 244 -2.65 -12.09 1.37
C GLU A 244 -2.06 -10.69 1.34
N GLU A 245 -0.83 -10.53 1.85
CA GLU A 245 -0.09 -9.26 1.82
C GLU A 245 0.14 -8.78 0.38
N ILE A 246 0.49 -9.69 -0.55
CA ILE A 246 0.66 -9.37 -1.98
C ILE A 246 -0.65 -8.86 -2.57
N LEU A 247 -1.79 -9.50 -2.27
CA LEU A 247 -3.09 -9.08 -2.75
C LEU A 247 -3.52 -7.74 -2.16
N GLU A 248 -3.32 -7.52 -0.85
CA GLU A 248 -3.61 -6.24 -0.18
C GLU A 248 -2.87 -5.07 -0.85
N ILE A 249 -1.57 -5.22 -1.07
CA ILE A 249 -0.73 -4.18 -1.65
C ILE A 249 -1.07 -3.98 -3.14
N THR A 250 -1.16 -5.07 -3.91
CA THR A 250 -1.48 -4.98 -5.33
C THR A 250 -2.81 -4.27 -5.56
N LYS A 251 -3.81 -4.51 -4.71
CA LYS A 251 -5.10 -3.83 -4.73
C LYS A 251 -4.98 -2.31 -4.53
N ILE A 252 -4.14 -1.87 -3.59
CA ILE A 252 -3.89 -0.44 -3.35
C ILE A 252 -3.22 0.20 -4.58
N TYR A 253 -2.19 -0.46 -5.14
CA TYR A 253 -1.46 0.03 -6.30
C TYR A 253 -2.30 0.01 -7.58
N SER A 254 -3.17 -0.97 -7.74
CA SER A 254 -4.14 -1.06 -8.84
C SER A 254 -5.07 0.17 -8.88
N ILE A 255 -5.67 0.52 -7.74
CA ILE A 255 -6.56 1.70 -7.64
C ILE A 255 -5.79 3.01 -7.79
N ALA A 256 -4.57 3.08 -7.27
CA ALA A 256 -3.72 4.26 -7.46
C ALA A 256 -3.31 4.45 -8.93
N GLY A 257 -3.38 3.41 -9.78
CA GLY A 257 -2.85 3.41 -11.13
C GLY A 257 -1.33 3.37 -11.18
N LEU A 258 -0.71 2.73 -10.20
CA LEU A 258 0.75 2.67 -10.00
C LEU A 258 1.32 1.25 -10.15
N LEU A 259 0.55 0.32 -10.72
CA LEU A 259 1.10 -0.99 -11.08
C LEU A 259 2.14 -0.84 -12.21
N PRO A 260 3.31 -1.45 -12.08
CA PRO A 260 4.31 -1.44 -13.15
C PRO A 260 3.77 -2.12 -14.41
N LYS A 261 3.98 -1.54 -15.59
CA LYS A 261 3.47 -2.09 -16.87
C LYS A 261 3.90 -3.54 -17.14
N ASN A 262 5.09 -3.94 -16.67
CA ASN A 262 5.65 -5.28 -16.89
C ASN A 262 5.45 -6.23 -15.70
N GLU A 263 5.00 -5.74 -14.56
CA GLU A 263 4.78 -6.50 -13.34
C GLU A 263 3.43 -6.08 -12.73
N GLN A 264 2.37 -6.76 -13.11
CA GLN A 264 1.00 -6.43 -12.64
C GLN A 264 0.75 -6.88 -11.19
N VAL A 265 1.80 -7.22 -10.47
CA VAL A 265 1.77 -7.71 -9.10
C VAL A 265 2.90 -7.08 -8.30
N ILE A 266 2.58 -6.55 -7.14
CA ILE A 266 3.61 -6.03 -6.22
C ILE A 266 4.09 -7.20 -5.35
N SER A 267 5.20 -7.81 -5.73
CA SER A 267 5.81 -8.94 -5.02
C SER A 267 6.89 -8.54 -4.00
N GLN A 268 7.34 -7.29 -4.00
CA GLN A 268 8.32 -6.75 -3.07
C GLN A 268 7.65 -5.79 -2.08
N ARG A 269 8.13 -5.79 -0.83
CA ARG A 269 7.64 -4.83 0.18
C ARG A 269 7.91 -3.40 -0.29
N PRO A 270 6.90 -2.52 -0.28
CA PRO A 270 7.06 -1.14 -0.70
C PRO A 270 8.05 -0.38 0.18
N PHE A 271 8.85 0.48 -0.44
CA PHE A 271 9.62 1.52 0.22
C PHE A 271 9.17 2.87 -0.35
N ARG A 272 8.49 3.66 0.50
CA ARG A 272 8.00 4.98 0.11
C ARG A 272 8.78 6.05 0.87
N SER A 273 9.26 7.05 0.14
CA SER A 273 10.06 8.14 0.70
C SER A 273 9.58 9.47 0.10
N PRO A 274 8.43 9.99 0.59
CA PRO A 274 7.95 11.29 0.16
C PRO A 274 8.90 12.40 0.61
N HIS A 275 9.06 13.42 -0.22
CA HIS A 275 9.82 14.60 0.14
C HIS A 275 9.08 15.44 1.18
N HIS A 276 9.78 16.16 2.05
CA HIS A 276 9.15 16.97 3.12
C HIS A 276 8.24 18.10 2.59
N THR A 277 8.40 18.51 1.32
CA THR A 277 7.51 19.48 0.64
C THR A 277 6.21 18.87 0.13
N SER A 278 6.01 17.54 0.27
CA SER A 278 4.81 16.86 -0.19
C SER A 278 3.56 17.41 0.53
N SER A 279 2.48 17.61 -0.22
CA SER A 279 1.22 18.08 0.37
C SER A 279 0.60 17.01 1.28
N GLY A 280 -0.23 17.43 2.24
CA GLY A 280 -0.99 16.51 3.07
C GLY A 280 -1.86 15.53 2.25
N ALA A 281 -2.43 16.00 1.14
CA ALA A 281 -3.20 15.15 0.24
C ALA A 281 -2.35 14.11 -0.50
N ALA A 282 -1.09 14.42 -0.82
CA ALA A 282 -0.17 13.44 -1.39
C ALA A 282 0.19 12.37 -0.36
N LEU A 283 0.37 12.75 0.91
CA LEU A 283 0.75 11.84 1.97
C LEU A 283 -0.43 10.94 2.40
N VAL A 284 -1.56 11.54 2.74
CA VAL A 284 -2.75 10.84 3.27
C VAL A 284 -3.60 10.21 2.16
N GLY A 285 -3.61 10.85 1.02
CA GLY A 285 -4.54 10.58 -0.07
C GLY A 285 -5.65 11.63 -0.13
N GLY A 286 -6.40 11.62 -1.19
CA GLY A 286 -7.47 12.60 -1.41
C GLY A 286 -7.78 12.85 -2.88
N GLY A 287 -8.30 14.03 -3.17
CA GLY A 287 -8.78 14.41 -4.50
C GLY A 287 -10.30 14.38 -4.62
N LYS A 288 -10.84 14.72 -5.79
CA LYS A 288 -12.30 14.62 -6.06
C LYS A 288 -12.80 13.17 -5.93
N MET A 289 -11.98 12.21 -6.38
CA MET A 289 -12.05 10.79 -6.04
C MET A 289 -10.89 10.49 -5.10
N PRO A 290 -11.16 10.13 -3.85
CA PRO A 290 -10.08 9.84 -2.94
C PRO A 290 -9.25 8.65 -3.41
N LYS A 291 -7.99 8.92 -3.76
CA LYS A 291 -6.98 7.90 -4.07
C LYS A 291 -6.08 7.67 -2.86
N PRO A 292 -5.51 6.47 -2.70
CA PRO A 292 -4.54 6.21 -1.64
C PRO A 292 -3.31 7.11 -1.81
N GLY A 293 -2.83 7.67 -0.69
CA GLY A 293 -1.59 8.46 -0.62
C GLY A 293 -0.37 7.62 -0.28
N GLU A 294 0.79 8.28 -0.09
CA GLU A 294 2.07 7.63 0.19
C GLU A 294 2.05 6.72 1.42
N ILE A 295 1.26 7.08 2.45
CA ILE A 295 1.09 6.27 3.66
C ILE A 295 0.42 4.92 3.32
N SER A 296 -0.66 4.95 2.52
CA SER A 296 -1.32 3.70 2.08
C SER A 296 -0.48 2.93 1.07
N LEU A 297 0.28 3.61 0.22
CA LEU A 297 1.23 2.98 -0.70
C LEU A 297 2.41 2.31 0.02
N ALA A 298 2.71 2.72 1.27
CA ALA A 298 3.71 2.08 2.12
C ALA A 298 3.17 0.85 2.87
N HIS A 299 1.89 0.51 2.71
CA HIS A 299 1.25 -0.61 3.42
C HIS A 299 2.07 -1.90 3.32
N ARG A 300 2.25 -2.62 4.45
CA ARG A 300 3.10 -3.83 4.61
C ARG A 300 4.57 -3.63 4.23
N GLY A 301 5.01 -2.37 4.10
CA GLY A 301 6.37 -2.00 3.76
C GLY A 301 6.93 -0.94 4.69
N VAL A 302 7.74 -0.04 4.15
CA VAL A 302 8.44 1.01 4.88
C VAL A 302 8.02 2.39 4.37
N LEU A 303 7.61 3.25 5.28
CA LEU A 303 7.48 4.69 5.04
C LEU A 303 8.70 5.39 5.64
N PHE A 304 9.56 5.92 4.78
CA PHE A 304 10.74 6.67 5.21
C PHE A 304 10.48 8.17 5.12
N LEU A 305 10.58 8.85 6.25
CA LEU A 305 10.48 10.30 6.34
C LEU A 305 11.85 10.89 6.71
N ASP A 306 12.56 11.35 5.69
CA ASP A 306 13.84 12.04 5.89
C ASP A 306 13.61 13.47 6.38
N GLU A 307 14.47 13.98 7.24
CA GLU A 307 14.34 15.31 7.83
C GLU A 307 12.95 15.56 8.46
N LEU A 308 12.51 14.64 9.31
CA LEU A 308 11.18 14.66 9.94
C LEU A 308 10.74 16.04 10.46
N PRO A 309 11.58 16.87 11.14
CA PRO A 309 11.18 18.21 11.62
C PRO A 309 10.92 19.22 10.49
N GLU A 310 11.25 18.92 9.24
CA GLU A 310 11.02 19.84 8.11
C GLU A 310 9.65 19.65 7.46
N PHE A 311 8.96 18.54 7.76
CA PHE A 311 7.59 18.36 7.33
C PHE A 311 6.64 19.36 8.02
N PRO A 312 5.62 19.88 7.33
CA PRO A 312 4.60 20.71 7.95
C PRO A 312 3.91 19.98 9.11
N ARG A 313 3.71 20.69 10.23
CA ARG A 313 3.13 20.10 11.46
C ARG A 313 1.80 19.36 11.21
N LEU A 314 0.91 19.94 10.41
CA LEU A 314 -0.38 19.32 10.05
C LEU A 314 -0.19 18.00 9.31
N VAL A 315 0.85 17.88 8.48
CA VAL A 315 1.18 16.64 7.75
C VAL A 315 1.64 15.56 8.72
N LEU A 316 2.49 15.91 9.70
CA LEU A 316 2.95 14.98 10.73
C LEU A 316 1.82 14.53 11.66
N GLU A 317 0.88 15.41 12.02
CA GLU A 317 -0.27 15.03 12.85
C GLU A 317 -1.18 13.99 12.15
N ASN A 318 -1.26 13.99 10.83
CA ASN A 318 -2.01 12.99 10.07
C ASN A 318 -1.43 11.57 10.15
N LEU A 319 -0.17 11.42 10.59
CA LEU A 319 0.44 10.11 10.83
C LEU A 319 -0.08 9.43 12.10
N ARG A 320 -0.70 10.18 13.02
CA ARG A 320 -1.09 9.65 14.34
C ARG A 320 -2.12 8.54 14.22
N GLN A 321 -3.15 8.72 13.40
CA GLN A 321 -4.18 7.71 13.19
C GLN A 321 -3.61 6.43 12.53
N PRO A 322 -2.90 6.50 11.38
CA PRO A 322 -2.38 5.27 10.76
C PRO A 322 -1.35 4.53 11.62
N LEU A 323 -0.56 5.23 12.44
CA LEU A 323 0.38 4.58 13.36
C LEU A 323 -0.31 3.88 14.55
N GLU A 324 -1.55 4.26 14.89
CA GLU A 324 -2.33 3.66 15.97
C GLU A 324 -3.29 2.59 15.45
N ASP A 325 -4.09 2.95 14.44
CA ASP A 325 -5.18 2.13 13.93
C ASP A 325 -4.79 1.26 12.72
N GLY A 326 -3.65 1.54 12.08
CA GLY A 326 -3.24 0.89 10.83
C GLY A 326 -4.14 1.20 9.64
N VAL A 327 -4.92 2.30 9.70
CA VAL A 327 -5.89 2.71 8.69
C VAL A 327 -5.86 4.22 8.53
N ILE A 328 -6.08 4.72 7.31
CA ILE A 328 -6.37 6.12 7.01
C ILE A 328 -7.84 6.24 6.61
N SER A 329 -8.54 7.17 7.25
CA SER A 329 -9.91 7.53 6.90
C SER A 329 -9.97 8.88 6.18
N ILE A 330 -10.52 8.91 4.98
CA ILE A 330 -10.71 10.12 4.18
C ILE A 330 -12.21 10.41 4.14
N SER A 331 -12.65 11.41 4.91
CA SER A 331 -14.06 11.84 4.95
C SER A 331 -14.34 12.90 3.87
N ARG A 332 -15.44 12.74 3.15
CA ARG A 332 -15.96 13.66 2.13
C ARG A 332 -17.48 13.73 2.24
N ALA A 333 -18.08 14.69 1.56
CA ALA A 333 -19.56 14.85 1.53
C ALA A 333 -20.29 13.58 1.04
N GLN A 334 -19.64 12.74 0.25
CA GLN A 334 -20.19 11.49 -0.32
C GLN A 334 -19.92 10.25 0.54
N GLY A 335 -19.27 10.40 1.70
CA GLY A 335 -18.95 9.28 2.61
C GLY A 335 -17.50 9.26 3.07
N THR A 336 -17.20 8.30 3.93
CA THR A 336 -15.85 8.07 4.45
C THR A 336 -15.25 6.83 3.80
N LEU A 337 -14.08 6.98 3.19
CA LEU A 337 -13.30 5.89 2.62
C LEU A 337 -12.12 5.57 3.54
N ALA A 338 -11.91 4.28 3.80
CA ALA A 338 -10.82 3.79 4.61
C ALA A 338 -9.80 3.05 3.72
N PHE A 339 -8.52 3.39 3.89
CA PHE A 339 -7.41 2.73 3.23
C PHE A 339 -6.49 2.09 4.28
N PRO A 340 -6.07 0.83 4.11
CA PRO A 340 -5.13 0.21 5.03
C PRO A 340 -3.77 0.92 4.98
N ALA A 341 -3.16 1.04 6.16
CA ALA A 341 -1.94 1.81 6.36
C ALA A 341 -1.05 1.17 7.45
N LYS A 342 -0.91 -0.15 7.42
CA LYS A 342 0.02 -0.88 8.30
C LYS A 342 1.40 -0.87 7.67
N PHE A 343 2.31 -0.06 8.17
CA PHE A 343 3.67 0.12 7.66
C PHE A 343 4.64 0.28 8.83
N VAL A 344 5.93 0.14 8.57
CA VAL A 344 6.97 0.56 9.50
C VAL A 344 7.36 1.98 9.17
N LEU A 345 7.22 2.88 10.15
CA LEU A 345 7.76 4.22 10.04
C LEU A 345 9.26 4.17 10.37
N VAL A 346 10.08 4.55 9.40
CA VAL A 346 11.48 4.89 9.62
C VAL A 346 11.61 6.39 9.41
N ALA A 347 12.02 7.10 10.43
CA ALA A 347 12.21 8.54 10.34
C ALA A 347 13.65 8.93 10.61
N SER A 348 14.11 10.01 9.99
CA SER A 348 15.40 10.59 10.29
C SER A 348 15.26 12.04 10.72
N GLN A 349 16.15 12.50 11.58
CA GLN A 349 16.28 13.91 11.94
C GLN A 349 17.75 14.28 12.20
N ASN A 350 18.04 15.56 12.10
CA ASN A 350 19.28 16.12 12.61
C ASN A 350 19.11 16.48 14.10
N PRO A 351 20.19 16.54 14.90
CA PRO A 351 20.11 16.87 16.32
C PRO A 351 19.77 18.35 16.59
N CYS A 352 19.96 19.22 15.59
CA CYS A 352 19.67 20.65 15.67
C CYS A 352 19.55 21.24 14.25
N PRO A 353 19.13 22.51 14.08
CA PRO A 353 19.02 23.13 12.74
C PRO A 353 20.31 23.15 11.93
N CYS A 354 21.50 23.35 12.54
CA CYS A 354 22.78 23.26 11.81
C CYS A 354 23.26 21.82 11.61
N GLY A 355 22.68 20.85 12.32
CA GLY A 355 22.99 19.41 12.21
C GLY A 355 24.15 18.92 13.09
N TYR A 356 24.84 19.78 13.83
CA TYR A 356 26.10 19.44 14.48
C TYR A 356 26.07 19.50 16.02
N ALA A 357 24.88 19.51 16.65
CA ALA A 357 24.82 19.35 18.10
C ALA A 357 25.36 17.97 18.49
N ASN A 358 26.32 17.93 19.39
CA ASN A 358 27.06 16.73 19.84
C ASN A 358 27.96 16.09 18.76
N ASP A 359 28.28 16.79 17.66
CA ASP A 359 29.25 16.32 16.69
C ASP A 359 30.69 16.53 17.25
N PRO A 360 31.55 15.49 17.25
CA PRO A 360 32.89 15.60 17.83
C PRO A 360 33.85 16.47 16.98
N GLU A 361 33.60 16.60 15.67
CA GLU A 361 34.50 17.33 14.75
C GLU A 361 34.02 18.75 14.46
N LYS A 362 32.71 18.99 14.42
CA LYS A 362 32.14 20.29 14.06
C LYS A 362 31.37 20.93 15.19
N LYS A 363 31.73 22.15 15.56
CA LYS A 363 31.02 22.90 16.60
C LYS A 363 29.62 23.31 16.14
N CYS A 364 28.64 23.07 16.99
CA CYS A 364 27.28 23.55 16.81
C CYS A 364 27.23 25.07 16.94
N THR A 365 26.55 25.73 16.00
CA THR A 365 26.36 27.20 16.00
C THR A 365 24.97 27.60 16.52
N CYS A 366 24.12 26.64 16.88
CA CYS A 366 22.75 26.90 17.33
C CYS A 366 22.72 27.29 18.80
N THR A 367 21.87 28.26 19.13
CA THR A 367 21.52 28.56 20.51
C THR A 367 20.62 27.48 21.10
N THR A 368 20.60 27.32 22.41
CA THR A 368 19.71 26.38 23.12
C THR A 368 18.23 26.60 22.75
N ALA A 369 17.81 27.87 22.63
CA ALA A 369 16.45 28.22 22.21
C ALA A 369 16.13 27.73 20.78
N GLN A 370 17.06 27.82 19.85
CA GLN A 370 16.90 27.30 18.48
C GLN A 370 16.79 25.77 18.47
N ILE A 371 17.59 25.07 19.26
CA ILE A 371 17.55 23.61 19.39
C ILE A 371 16.18 23.18 19.98
N MET A 372 15.75 23.83 21.04
CA MET A 372 14.44 23.56 21.67
C MET A 372 13.28 23.80 20.68
N LYS A 373 13.33 24.92 19.93
CA LYS A 373 12.31 25.23 18.92
C LYS A 373 12.28 24.19 17.80
N TYR A 374 13.44 23.70 17.37
CA TYR A 374 13.58 22.66 16.35
C TYR A 374 12.96 21.34 16.82
N ASN A 375 13.33 20.88 18.02
CA ASN A 375 12.80 19.63 18.57
C ASN A 375 11.29 19.70 18.83
N LYS A 376 10.73 20.86 19.18
CA LYS A 376 9.30 21.08 19.37
C LYS A 376 8.48 21.05 18.07
N LYS A 377 9.10 21.02 16.88
CA LYS A 377 8.38 20.84 15.60
C LYS A 377 7.67 19.49 15.54
N ILE A 378 8.25 18.45 16.16
CA ILE A 378 7.62 17.14 16.28
C ILE A 378 6.84 17.12 17.60
N SER A 379 5.56 16.74 17.53
CA SER A 379 4.74 16.66 18.73
C SER A 379 5.11 15.46 19.61
N GLY A 380 5.03 15.63 20.93
CA GLY A 380 5.22 14.55 21.88
C GLY A 380 4.35 13.32 21.57
N PRO A 381 3.04 13.48 21.30
CA PRO A 381 2.18 12.36 20.90
C PRO A 381 2.61 11.60 19.65
N LEU A 382 3.31 12.22 18.69
CA LEU A 382 3.88 11.50 17.55
C LEU A 382 5.15 10.73 17.95
N LEU A 383 6.05 11.37 18.72
CA LEU A 383 7.24 10.70 19.27
C LEU A 383 6.87 9.50 20.13
N ASP A 384 5.78 9.61 20.86
CA ASP A 384 5.21 8.51 21.64
C ASP A 384 4.71 7.31 20.80
N ARG A 385 4.69 7.38 19.49
CA ARG A 385 4.33 6.28 18.59
C ARG A 385 5.52 5.68 17.86
N ILE A 386 6.72 6.20 18.15
CA ILE A 386 7.97 5.67 17.64
C ILE A 386 8.62 4.83 18.73
N ASP A 387 8.82 3.55 18.46
CA ASP A 387 9.25 2.58 19.48
C ASP A 387 10.76 2.63 19.75
N LEU A 388 11.54 2.82 18.70
CA LEU A 388 13.01 2.80 18.72
C LEU A 388 13.54 4.19 18.41
N HIS A 389 14.41 4.69 19.28
CA HIS A 389 15.13 5.95 19.09
C HIS A 389 16.63 5.65 19.16
N ILE A 390 17.36 5.97 18.08
CA ILE A 390 18.79 5.73 18.01
C ILE A 390 19.57 6.96 17.59
N GLU A 391 20.80 7.05 18.04
CA GLU A 391 21.78 7.99 17.55
C GLU A 391 22.65 7.32 16.48
N VAL A 392 22.79 7.97 15.33
CA VAL A 392 23.62 7.53 14.23
C VAL A 392 24.79 8.51 14.12
N PRO A 393 25.91 8.23 14.79
CA PRO A 393 27.06 9.11 14.79
C PRO A 393 27.72 9.17 13.41
N ARG A 394 28.57 10.14 13.21
CA ARG A 394 29.43 10.21 12.03
C ARG A 394 30.39 9.03 12.01
N LEU A 395 30.63 8.47 10.84
CA LEU A 395 31.59 7.39 10.68
C LEU A 395 33.01 7.96 10.71
N ASP A 396 33.86 7.34 11.48
CA ASP A 396 35.29 7.59 11.49
C ASP A 396 35.91 7.07 10.18
N PHE A 397 36.77 7.88 9.56
CA PHE A 397 37.38 7.55 8.26
C PHE A 397 38.17 6.23 8.33
N GLN A 398 38.82 5.94 9.47
CA GLN A 398 39.56 4.71 9.70
C GLN A 398 38.68 3.45 9.58
N LYS A 399 37.42 3.50 10.07
CA LYS A 399 36.47 2.39 9.96
C LYS A 399 35.96 2.15 8.54
N ILE A 400 36.08 3.16 7.66
CA ILE A 400 35.75 3.02 6.24
C ILE A 400 36.89 2.34 5.48
N GLU A 401 38.15 2.63 5.84
CA GLU A 401 39.34 2.02 5.24
C GLU A 401 39.52 0.54 5.57
N GLU A 402 39.13 0.12 6.77
CA GLU A 402 39.25 -1.28 7.23
C GLU A 402 38.42 -2.26 6.42
N LYS A 403 37.52 -1.81 5.53
CA LYS A 403 36.65 -2.63 4.64
C LYS A 403 36.09 -3.91 5.31
N GLN A 404 35.93 -3.89 6.64
CA GLN A 404 35.32 -5.03 7.31
C GLN A 404 33.88 -5.13 6.79
N THR A 405 33.64 -6.11 5.93
CA THR A 405 32.31 -6.45 5.47
C THR A 405 31.48 -6.84 6.67
N GLY A 406 30.43 -6.07 6.94
CA GLY A 406 29.49 -6.37 8.01
C GLY A 406 28.74 -7.69 7.76
N GLU A 407 27.92 -8.07 8.71
CA GLU A 407 27.04 -9.23 8.54
C GLU A 407 26.12 -9.04 7.32
N THR A 408 25.94 -10.10 6.51
CA THR A 408 25.13 -10.03 5.30
C THR A 408 23.65 -9.85 5.62
N SER A 409 22.94 -9.03 4.82
CA SER A 409 21.48 -8.86 4.92
C SER A 409 20.73 -10.20 4.94
N GLN A 410 21.23 -11.21 4.22
CA GLN A 410 20.61 -12.55 4.18
C GLN A 410 20.66 -13.27 5.55
N LYS A 411 21.75 -13.15 6.33
CA LYS A 411 21.83 -13.74 7.67
C LYS A 411 20.85 -13.05 8.62
N ILE A 412 20.81 -11.71 8.60
CA ILE A 412 19.87 -10.92 9.41
C ILE A 412 18.43 -11.28 9.01
N LYS A 413 18.11 -11.33 7.71
CA LYS A 413 16.80 -11.72 7.20
C LYS A 413 16.35 -13.09 7.71
N LYS A 414 17.25 -14.06 7.84
CA LYS A 414 16.92 -15.39 8.40
C LYS A 414 16.48 -15.28 9.87
N ARG A 415 17.20 -14.52 10.71
CA ARG A 415 16.82 -14.30 12.11
C ARG A 415 15.48 -13.56 12.23
N VAL A 416 15.30 -12.51 11.43
CA VAL A 416 14.05 -11.76 11.37
C VAL A 416 12.87 -12.68 10.96
N LYS A 417 13.08 -13.55 9.95
CA LYS A 417 12.06 -14.52 9.52
C LYS A 417 11.71 -15.51 10.62
N SER A 418 12.71 -16.04 11.34
CA SER A 418 12.49 -16.94 12.48
C SER A 418 11.66 -16.26 13.57
N ALA A 419 12.03 -15.04 13.97
CA ALA A 419 11.30 -14.29 14.98
C ALA A 419 9.84 -14.00 14.55
N GLN A 420 9.62 -13.63 13.28
CA GLN A 420 8.26 -13.41 12.76
C GLN A 420 7.43 -14.70 12.71
N GLU A 421 8.05 -15.85 12.46
CA GLU A 421 7.36 -17.14 12.48
C GLU A 421 6.87 -17.48 13.90
N ILE A 422 7.70 -17.24 14.94
CA ILE A 422 7.29 -17.36 16.34
C ILE A 422 6.09 -16.46 16.66
N GLN A 423 6.12 -15.21 16.17
CA GLN A 423 5.00 -14.25 16.35
C GLN A 423 3.73 -14.73 15.64
N ARG A 424 3.84 -15.22 14.40
CA ARG A 424 2.70 -15.79 13.66
C ARG A 424 2.06 -16.97 14.37
N GLN A 425 2.86 -17.86 14.96
CA GLN A 425 2.35 -18.98 15.75
C GLN A 425 1.66 -18.48 17.03
N ARG A 426 2.27 -17.52 17.75
CA ARG A 426 1.71 -16.89 18.95
C ARG A 426 0.35 -16.22 18.69
N PHE A 427 0.20 -15.55 17.56
CA PHE A 427 -1.00 -14.77 17.21
C PHE A 427 -1.97 -15.52 16.30
N ARG A 428 -1.78 -16.83 16.11
CA ARG A 428 -2.68 -17.64 15.28
C ARG A 428 -4.12 -17.53 15.76
N GLY A 429 -5.02 -17.14 14.85
CA GLY A 429 -6.44 -16.89 15.18
C GLY A 429 -6.74 -15.46 15.69
N ASN A 430 -5.74 -14.57 15.77
CA ASN A 430 -5.93 -13.16 16.08
C ASN A 430 -5.76 -12.31 14.81
N ASN A 431 -6.30 -11.08 14.85
CA ASN A 431 -6.18 -10.12 13.73
C ASN A 431 -4.83 -9.38 13.67
N ILE A 432 -3.84 -9.79 14.47
CA ILE A 432 -2.50 -9.21 14.52
C ILE A 432 -1.45 -10.22 14.05
N LYS A 433 -0.36 -9.73 13.49
CA LYS A 433 0.74 -10.56 12.98
C LYS A 433 2.07 -10.31 13.73
N TYR A 434 2.25 -9.13 14.33
CA TYR A 434 3.52 -8.67 14.88
C TYR A 434 3.41 -8.15 16.31
N ASN A 435 4.51 -8.18 17.06
CA ASN A 435 4.54 -7.72 18.45
C ASN A 435 4.19 -6.22 18.60
N SER A 436 4.54 -5.37 17.63
CA SER A 436 4.16 -3.95 17.65
C SER A 436 2.64 -3.73 17.67
N GLU A 437 1.86 -4.65 17.11
CA GLU A 437 0.41 -4.57 17.02
C GLU A 437 -0.32 -5.04 18.29
N MET A 438 0.39 -5.58 19.30
CA MET A 438 -0.25 -6.11 20.53
C MET A 438 -1.09 -5.05 21.25
N SER A 439 -2.30 -5.43 21.65
CA SER A 439 -3.14 -4.67 22.59
C SER A 439 -2.61 -4.77 24.03
N ASN A 440 -3.12 -3.94 24.94
CA ASN A 440 -2.76 -4.00 26.34
C ASN A 440 -3.03 -5.36 26.98
N GLU A 441 -4.15 -6.01 26.65
CA GLU A 441 -4.48 -7.36 27.10
C GLU A 441 -3.46 -8.39 26.62
N GLN A 442 -3.03 -8.27 25.37
CA GLN A 442 -2.04 -9.17 24.78
C GLN A 442 -0.65 -8.96 25.37
N ILE A 443 -0.29 -7.71 25.72
CA ILE A 443 0.95 -7.41 26.44
C ILE A 443 0.95 -8.11 27.81
N LEU A 444 -0.12 -7.99 28.57
CA LEU A 444 -0.25 -8.66 29.87
C LEU A 444 -0.16 -10.18 29.75
N LYS A 445 -0.68 -10.75 28.68
CA LYS A 445 -0.69 -12.19 28.42
C LYS A 445 0.68 -12.71 27.97
N TYR A 446 1.36 -12.01 27.04
CA TYR A 446 2.54 -12.52 26.35
C TYR A 446 3.87 -11.90 26.78
N CYS A 447 3.85 -10.81 27.54
CA CYS A 447 5.04 -10.09 27.99
C CYS A 447 5.21 -10.19 29.51
N GLN A 448 5.08 -11.41 30.05
CA GLN A 448 5.29 -11.67 31.48
C GLN A 448 6.76 -11.50 31.83
N LEU A 449 7.04 -10.90 32.97
CA LEU A 449 8.38 -10.66 33.49
C LEU A 449 8.62 -11.50 34.73
N ASP A 450 9.85 -11.97 34.90
CA ASP A 450 10.34 -12.53 36.14
C ASP A 450 10.57 -11.43 37.22
N HIS A 451 10.89 -11.83 38.44
CA HIS A 451 11.11 -10.90 39.53
C HIS A 451 12.26 -9.91 39.25
N LYS A 452 13.32 -10.35 38.57
CA LYS A 452 14.47 -9.50 38.21
C LYS A 452 14.06 -8.46 37.14
N GLY A 453 13.34 -8.90 36.10
CA GLY A 453 12.81 -8.02 35.07
C GLY A 453 11.83 -6.99 35.63
N MET A 454 10.96 -7.38 36.56
CA MET A 454 10.03 -6.47 37.22
C MET A 454 10.77 -5.41 38.03
N THR A 455 11.81 -5.80 38.77
CA THR A 455 12.63 -4.85 39.54
C THR A 455 13.36 -3.87 38.62
N LEU A 456 13.96 -4.36 37.53
CA LEU A 456 14.64 -3.52 36.53
C LEU A 456 13.73 -2.51 35.90
N ILE A 457 12.55 -2.94 35.41
CA ILE A 457 11.62 -2.03 34.73
C ILE A 457 11.03 -0.98 35.70
N LYS A 458 10.76 -1.37 36.97
CA LYS A 458 10.30 -0.46 37.99
C LYS A 458 11.32 0.64 38.28
N SER A 459 12.58 0.27 38.48
CA SER A 459 13.69 1.23 38.68
C SER A 459 13.85 2.15 37.46
N ALA A 460 13.75 1.59 36.25
CA ALA A 460 13.81 2.38 35.03
C ALA A 460 12.65 3.35 34.90
N MET A 461 11.43 2.97 35.28
CA MET A 461 10.26 3.85 35.26
C MET A 461 10.42 5.03 36.22
N GLU A 462 10.89 4.78 37.42
CA GLU A 462 11.11 5.80 38.46
C GLU A 462 12.24 6.76 38.06
N GLN A 463 13.41 6.24 37.68
CA GLN A 463 14.59 7.07 37.37
C GLN A 463 14.45 7.87 36.07
N LEU A 464 13.71 7.36 35.11
CA LEU A 464 13.57 7.92 33.76
C LEU A 464 12.21 8.59 33.53
N HIS A 465 11.39 8.74 34.56
CA HIS A 465 10.05 9.35 34.52
C HIS A 465 9.19 8.86 33.35
N MET A 466 9.17 7.53 33.13
CA MET A 466 8.53 6.93 31.96
C MET A 466 7.00 6.89 32.11
N SER A 467 6.30 7.16 31.02
CA SER A 467 4.84 7.01 30.93
C SER A 467 4.42 5.52 30.82
N ALA A 468 3.16 5.22 31.17
CA ALA A 468 2.58 3.89 30.98
C ALA A 468 2.66 3.43 29.51
N ARG A 469 2.57 4.36 28.54
CA ARG A 469 2.73 4.05 27.12
C ARG A 469 4.16 3.61 26.80
N SER A 470 5.16 4.29 27.37
CA SER A 470 6.58 3.92 27.24
C SER A 470 6.85 2.54 27.83
N TYR A 471 6.25 2.22 28.98
CA TYR A 471 6.31 0.89 29.58
C TYR A 471 5.82 -0.21 28.63
N HIS A 472 4.63 -0.05 28.05
CA HIS A 472 4.09 -1.04 27.11
C HIS A 472 4.97 -1.20 25.86
N ARG A 473 5.56 -0.10 25.34
CA ARG A 473 6.47 -0.17 24.19
C ARG A 473 7.73 -0.96 24.49
N ILE A 474 8.35 -0.72 25.67
CA ILE A 474 9.55 -1.47 26.08
C ILE A 474 9.24 -2.95 26.21
N LEU A 475 8.08 -3.32 26.73
CA LEU A 475 7.68 -4.72 26.80
C LEU A 475 7.53 -5.37 25.41
N LYS A 476 6.91 -4.67 24.46
CA LYS A 476 6.81 -5.13 23.06
C LYS A 476 8.18 -5.30 22.42
N LEU A 477 9.09 -4.35 22.64
CA LEU A 477 10.48 -4.43 22.15
C LEU A 477 11.25 -5.59 22.79
N ALA A 478 11.20 -5.70 24.12
CA ALA A 478 11.85 -6.78 24.84
C ALA A 478 11.35 -8.16 24.38
N LYS A 479 10.03 -8.28 24.09
CA LYS A 479 9.48 -9.52 23.54
C LYS A 479 9.98 -9.80 22.12
N THR A 480 10.15 -8.77 21.31
CA THR A 480 10.72 -8.93 19.96
C THR A 480 12.20 -9.34 20.02
N ILE A 481 12.96 -8.77 20.96
CA ILE A 481 14.36 -9.16 21.19
C ILE A 481 14.44 -10.62 21.65
N ALA A 482 13.57 -11.03 22.59
CA ALA A 482 13.45 -12.42 23.02
C ALA A 482 13.14 -13.37 21.85
N ASP A 483 12.21 -12.98 20.97
CA ASP A 483 11.86 -13.77 19.77
C ASP A 483 13.03 -13.90 18.78
N LEU A 484 13.86 -12.86 18.64
CA LEU A 484 15.08 -12.89 17.81
C LEU A 484 16.13 -13.87 18.38
N GLU A 485 16.15 -14.05 19.69
CA GLU A 485 17.02 -15.02 20.40
C GLU A 485 16.36 -16.40 20.57
N ASN A 486 15.16 -16.62 19.98
CA ASN A 486 14.36 -17.83 20.15
C ASN A 486 14.03 -18.15 21.63
N SER A 487 13.92 -17.13 22.48
CA SER A 487 13.55 -17.26 23.89
C SER A 487 12.04 -17.17 24.07
N SER A 488 11.44 -18.14 24.82
CA SER A 488 10.02 -18.10 25.17
C SER A 488 9.67 -16.92 26.07
N ASP A 489 10.62 -16.57 26.97
CA ASP A 489 10.40 -15.61 28.05
C ASP A 489 11.28 -14.37 27.89
N ILE A 490 10.79 -13.25 28.43
CA ILE A 490 11.55 -12.00 28.46
C ILE A 490 12.53 -12.06 29.64
N LYS A 491 13.83 -12.11 29.35
CA LYS A 491 14.87 -12.03 30.33
C LYS A 491 15.26 -10.58 30.65
N SER A 492 15.96 -10.35 31.78
CA SER A 492 16.47 -9.02 32.15
C SER A 492 17.40 -8.40 31.11
N GLU A 493 18.15 -9.22 30.36
CA GLU A 493 19.02 -8.78 29.26
C GLU A 493 18.21 -8.17 28.09
N HIS A 494 17.09 -8.80 27.71
CA HIS A 494 16.19 -8.28 26.66
C HIS A 494 15.57 -6.94 27.05
N LEU A 495 15.23 -6.77 28.34
CA LEU A 495 14.73 -5.49 28.86
C LEU A 495 15.82 -4.42 28.88
N ALA A 496 17.03 -4.78 29.28
CA ALA A 496 18.16 -3.85 29.30
C ALA A 496 18.49 -3.36 27.88
N GLU A 497 18.47 -4.24 26.87
CA GLU A 497 18.63 -3.85 25.47
C GLU A 497 17.47 -2.96 25.00
N ALA A 498 16.22 -3.31 25.29
CA ALA A 498 15.05 -2.51 24.91
C ALA A 498 15.09 -1.10 25.50
N LEU A 499 15.57 -0.94 26.74
CA LEU A 499 15.73 0.35 27.42
C LEU A 499 16.76 1.26 26.74
N GLN A 500 17.75 0.71 26.03
CA GLN A 500 18.75 1.51 25.31
C GLN A 500 18.14 2.25 24.11
N PHE A 501 17.06 1.71 23.54
CA PHE A 501 16.38 2.29 22.39
C PHE A 501 15.27 3.30 22.74
N ARG A 502 15.15 3.67 24.01
CA ARG A 502 14.17 4.66 24.44
C ARG A 502 14.51 6.07 23.97
N GLN A 503 13.50 6.94 23.90
CA GLN A 503 13.71 8.37 23.73
C GLN A 503 14.54 8.92 24.89
N LYS A 504 15.65 9.59 24.59
CA LYS A 504 16.40 10.38 25.56
C LYS A 504 15.67 11.70 25.77
N GLN A 505 15.37 12.05 27.00
CA GLN A 505 14.75 13.34 27.39
C GLN A 505 15.73 14.49 27.28
#